data_8f1ccf9c721040da76749004c6a7b7c0
#
_entry.id   8f1ccf9c721040da76749004c6a7b7c0
#
_cell.length_a   1.000
_cell.length_b   1.000
_cell.length_c   1.000
_cell.angle_alpha   90.00
_cell.angle_beta   90.00
_cell.angle_gamma   90.00
#
_symmetry.space_group_name_H-M   'P 1'
#
loop_
_entity.id
_entity.type
_entity.pdbx_description
1 polymer ?
#
loop_
_entity_poly.entity_id
_entity_poly.type
_entity_poly.pdbx_seq_one_letter_code
_entity_poly.pdbx_strand_id
1 'polypeptide(L)'
;LSALGPLQVSQTDWDLVETNPFFCGDAALIPELEAYMTQIRRDGDSIGAKLEIVADGLPPGWGEPIFDRLDADIASAMMGINAVKGVEIGAGFAVVNQRGSEHRDELTADGFLSNNAGGVLGGISSGQPISAGSALKPPSSIQVPGQSIDVDGNAADVITTGRHDPCVGLRAVPIAE
;
A
#
# COMPACT_ATOMS: atom_id res chain seq x y z
N LEU A 1 2.50 -5.69 4.68
CA LEU A 1 2.80 -4.31 5.12
C LEU A 1 4.20 -3.92 4.66
N SER A 2 4.34 -2.79 3.95
CA SER A 2 5.64 -2.23 3.53
C SER A 2 6.02 -0.95 4.31
N ALA A 3 5.03 -0.25 4.87
CA ALA A 3 5.29 0.84 5.81
C ALA A 3 4.12 1.07 6.77
N LEU A 4 4.41 1.57 7.97
CA LEU A 4 3.45 2.03 8.96
C LEU A 4 3.92 3.38 9.53
N GLY A 5 3.25 4.45 9.14
CA GLY A 5 3.73 5.80 9.41
C GLY A 5 5.15 6.01 8.90
N PRO A 6 6.10 6.43 9.75
CA PRO A 6 7.49 6.65 9.36
C PRO A 6 8.32 5.35 9.28
N LEU A 7 7.81 4.25 9.81
CA LEU A 7 8.53 2.98 9.84
C LEU A 7 8.38 2.26 8.51
N GLN A 8 9.49 1.91 7.87
CA GLN A 8 9.51 1.27 6.57
C GLN A 8 10.22 -0.08 6.65
N VAL A 9 9.65 -1.07 5.99
CA VAL A 9 10.25 -2.39 5.81
C VAL A 9 11.46 -2.25 4.88
N SER A 10 12.60 -2.77 5.30
CA SER A 10 13.85 -2.69 4.54
C SER A 10 14.04 -3.89 3.61
N GLN A 11 13.54 -5.03 3.99
CA GLN A 11 13.54 -6.25 3.21
C GLN A 11 12.36 -7.14 3.63
N THR A 12 11.76 -7.82 2.66
CA THR A 12 10.59 -8.65 2.90
C THR A 12 10.95 -10.12 2.80
N ASP A 13 10.81 -10.82 3.92
CA ASP A 13 10.71 -12.27 3.96
C ASP A 13 9.21 -12.63 3.92
N TRP A 14 8.77 -13.18 2.82
CA TRP A 14 7.36 -13.49 2.58
C TRP A 14 6.82 -14.58 3.52
N ASP A 15 7.68 -15.52 3.98
CA ASP A 15 7.30 -16.58 4.91
C ASP A 15 6.94 -16.02 6.31
N LEU A 16 7.41 -14.83 6.64
CA LEU A 16 7.12 -14.17 7.91
C LEU A 16 5.82 -13.36 7.91
N VAL A 17 5.31 -12.98 6.75
CA VAL A 17 4.19 -12.01 6.62
C VAL A 17 2.97 -12.46 7.41
N GLU A 18 2.56 -13.71 7.30
CA GLU A 18 1.38 -14.22 8.01
C GLU A 18 1.65 -14.64 9.47
N THR A 19 2.92 -14.64 9.91
CA THR A 19 3.30 -15.14 11.23
C THR A 19 3.20 -14.10 12.35
N ASN A 20 2.91 -12.84 12.02
CA ASN A 20 2.86 -11.74 12.97
C ASN A 20 1.66 -10.80 12.71
N PRO A 21 1.20 -10.06 13.74
CA PRO A 21 -0.01 -9.25 13.64
C PRO A 21 0.12 -8.00 12.76
N PHE A 22 1.31 -7.71 12.25
CA PHE A 22 1.58 -6.57 11.37
C PHE A 22 1.63 -6.97 9.90
N PHE A 23 1.58 -8.27 9.58
CA PHE A 23 1.85 -8.75 8.22
C PHE A 23 3.16 -8.15 7.66
N CYS A 24 4.19 -8.14 8.52
CA CYS A 24 5.49 -7.55 8.24
C CYS A 24 6.50 -8.64 7.93
N GLY A 25 7.17 -8.53 6.78
CA GLY A 25 8.23 -9.46 6.38
C GLY A 25 9.62 -9.12 6.96
N ASP A 26 9.73 -8.10 7.81
CA ASP A 26 10.99 -7.70 8.45
C ASP A 26 10.91 -7.96 9.97
N ALA A 27 11.48 -9.09 10.40
CA ALA A 27 11.44 -9.48 11.80
C ALA A 27 12.09 -8.46 12.75
N ALA A 28 13.10 -7.74 12.28
CA ALA A 28 13.80 -6.74 13.10
C ALA A 28 12.93 -5.50 13.37
N LEU A 29 12.00 -5.21 12.47
CA LEU A 29 11.10 -4.05 12.58
C LEU A 29 9.90 -4.30 13.52
N ILE A 30 9.50 -5.54 13.75
CA ILE A 30 8.28 -5.88 14.52
C ILE A 30 8.24 -5.22 15.90
N PRO A 31 9.32 -5.24 16.73
CA PRO A 31 9.30 -4.58 18.04
C PRO A 31 9.07 -3.07 17.96
N GLU A 32 9.58 -2.40 16.92
CA GLU A 32 9.37 -0.97 16.72
C GLU A 32 7.93 -0.67 16.30
N LEU A 33 7.35 -1.53 15.44
CA LEU A 33 5.93 -1.44 15.04
C LEU A 33 5.01 -1.57 16.26
N GLU A 34 5.28 -2.52 17.16
CA GLU A 34 4.52 -2.72 18.39
C GLU A 34 4.61 -1.51 19.32
N ALA A 35 5.82 -0.99 19.54
CA ALA A 35 6.05 0.19 20.35
C ALA A 35 5.32 1.42 19.78
N TYR A 36 5.46 1.65 18.48
CA TYR A 36 4.84 2.77 17.79
C TYR A 36 3.31 2.69 17.80
N MET A 37 2.73 1.54 17.51
CA MET A 37 1.28 1.34 17.59
C MET A 37 0.74 1.50 19.00
N THR A 38 1.50 1.10 20.03
CA THR A 38 1.14 1.31 21.42
C THR A 38 1.13 2.80 21.76
N GLN A 39 2.10 3.56 21.25
CA GLN A 39 2.14 5.01 21.43
C GLN A 39 0.94 5.70 20.76
N ILE A 40 0.66 5.39 19.48
CA ILE A 40 -0.49 5.94 18.76
C ILE A 40 -1.82 5.70 19.50
N ARG A 41 -1.98 4.48 20.06
CA ARG A 41 -3.17 4.16 20.87
C ARG A 41 -3.27 5.00 22.16
N ARG A 42 -2.15 5.23 22.83
CA ARG A 42 -2.10 6.06 24.06
C ARG A 42 -2.43 7.51 23.75
N ASP A 43 -2.00 8.00 22.60
CA ASP A 43 -2.24 9.37 22.16
C ASP A 43 -3.70 9.57 21.68
N GLY A 44 -4.48 8.49 21.55
CA GLY A 44 -5.85 8.55 21.03
C GLY A 44 -5.90 8.91 19.54
N ASP A 45 -4.81 8.71 18.82
CA ASP A 45 -4.61 9.09 17.43
C ASP A 45 -4.57 7.87 16.50
N SER A 46 -4.30 8.09 15.23
CA SER A 46 -4.21 7.06 14.19
C SER A 46 -3.07 7.31 13.23
N ILE A 47 -2.69 6.29 12.48
CA ILE A 47 -1.61 6.35 11.49
C ILE A 47 -1.98 5.63 10.21
N GLY A 48 -1.43 6.10 9.08
CA GLY A 48 -1.56 5.47 7.78
C GLY A 48 -0.57 4.33 7.59
N ALA A 49 -0.76 3.58 6.51
CA ALA A 49 0.11 2.48 6.12
C ALA A 49 0.32 2.43 4.61
N LYS A 50 1.40 1.76 4.19
CA LYS A 50 1.63 1.34 2.81
C LYS A 50 1.63 -0.19 2.77
N LEU A 51 0.92 -0.73 1.80
CA LEU A 51 0.93 -2.16 1.48
C LEU A 51 1.66 -2.37 0.16
N GLU A 52 2.34 -3.48 0.07
CA GLU A 52 2.89 -4.02 -1.16
C GLU A 52 2.25 -5.38 -1.42
N ILE A 53 1.79 -5.57 -2.63
CA ILE A 53 1.14 -6.79 -3.10
C ILE A 53 1.95 -7.31 -4.27
N VAL A 54 2.28 -8.60 -4.23
CA VAL A 54 2.97 -9.29 -5.30
C VAL A 54 2.13 -10.50 -5.70
N ALA A 55 1.80 -10.59 -7.00
CA ALA A 55 1.16 -11.76 -7.57
C ALA A 55 2.12 -12.44 -8.54
N ASP A 56 2.45 -13.68 -8.25
CA ASP A 56 3.39 -14.47 -9.04
C ASP A 56 2.69 -15.56 -9.84
N GLY A 57 3.38 -16.13 -10.83
CA GLY A 57 2.89 -17.24 -11.64
C GLY A 57 1.86 -16.85 -12.70
N LEU A 58 1.67 -15.57 -13.00
CA LEU A 58 0.75 -15.13 -14.04
C LEU A 58 1.38 -15.36 -15.43
N PRO A 59 0.59 -15.89 -16.39
CA PRO A 59 1.06 -16.01 -17.74
C PRO A 59 1.16 -14.64 -18.44
N PRO A 60 2.02 -14.46 -19.44
CA PRO A 60 2.00 -13.27 -20.26
C PRO A 60 0.72 -13.21 -21.09
N GLY A 61 0.23 -11.98 -21.37
CA GLY A 61 -0.87 -11.75 -22.29
C GLY A 61 -2.23 -11.44 -21.64
N TRP A 62 -2.32 -11.31 -20.32
CA TRP A 62 -3.54 -10.86 -19.65
C TRP A 62 -3.65 -9.34 -19.71
N GLY A 63 -4.83 -8.85 -20.05
CA GLY A 63 -5.17 -7.45 -20.25
C GLY A 63 -5.71 -7.19 -21.64
N GLU A 64 -6.57 -6.19 -21.79
CA GLU A 64 -7.26 -5.88 -23.04
C GLU A 64 -7.14 -4.37 -23.37
N PRO A 65 -5.97 -3.92 -23.88
CA PRO A 65 -5.85 -2.53 -24.33
C PRO A 65 -6.86 -2.21 -25.44
N ILE A 66 -7.43 -1.01 -25.49
CA ILE A 66 -7.07 0.23 -24.79
C ILE A 66 -7.82 0.40 -23.46
N PHE A 67 -9.01 -0.19 -23.30
CA PHE A 67 -9.96 0.16 -22.25
C PHE A 67 -9.77 -0.66 -20.97
N ASP A 68 -9.40 -1.94 -21.12
CA ASP A 68 -9.27 -2.90 -20.02
C ASP A 68 -7.80 -3.30 -19.82
N ARG A 69 -6.93 -2.29 -19.67
CA ARG A 69 -5.53 -2.50 -19.35
C ARG A 69 -5.39 -3.05 -17.94
N LEU A 70 -4.58 -4.10 -17.79
CA LEU A 70 -4.41 -4.80 -16.52
C LEU A 70 -3.94 -3.89 -15.38
N ASP A 71 -3.02 -2.97 -15.64
CA ASP A 71 -2.55 -1.98 -14.65
C ASP A 71 -3.68 -1.04 -14.19
N ALA A 72 -4.57 -0.64 -15.12
CA ALA A 72 -5.70 0.22 -14.81
C ALA A 72 -6.76 -0.53 -13.98
N ASP A 73 -7.03 -1.78 -14.30
CA ASP A 73 -7.99 -2.61 -13.57
C ASP A 73 -7.50 -2.91 -12.14
N ILE A 74 -6.20 -3.25 -11.98
CA ILE A 74 -5.57 -3.42 -10.67
C ILE A 74 -5.67 -2.13 -9.87
N ALA A 75 -5.30 -0.99 -10.46
CA ALA A 75 -5.36 0.30 -9.79
C ALA A 75 -6.78 0.66 -9.38
N SER A 76 -7.77 0.39 -10.24
CA SER A 76 -9.20 0.61 -9.95
C SER A 76 -9.70 -0.27 -8.80
N ALA A 77 -9.38 -1.56 -8.82
CA ALA A 77 -9.76 -2.49 -7.76
C ALA A 77 -9.15 -2.09 -6.42
N MET A 78 -7.85 -1.82 -6.39
CA MET A 78 -7.14 -1.40 -5.18
C MET A 78 -7.61 -0.04 -4.65
N MET A 79 -7.90 0.92 -5.55
CA MET A 79 -8.45 2.22 -5.14
C MET A 79 -9.88 2.09 -4.58
N GLY A 80 -10.62 1.04 -4.93
CA GLY A 80 -11.92 0.69 -4.36
C GLY A 80 -11.86 0.21 -2.90
N ILE A 81 -10.70 -0.18 -2.39
CA ILE A 81 -10.52 -0.58 -0.99
C ILE A 81 -10.66 0.65 -0.09
N ASN A 82 -11.45 0.52 0.98
CA ASN A 82 -11.68 1.62 1.92
C ASN A 82 -10.36 2.18 2.49
N ALA A 83 -10.28 3.50 2.58
CA ALA A 83 -9.14 4.28 3.05
C ALA A 83 -7.93 4.32 2.10
N VAL A 84 -7.90 3.61 1.00
CA VAL A 84 -6.85 3.77 -0.02
C VAL A 84 -6.94 5.17 -0.63
N LYS A 85 -5.78 5.82 -0.77
CA LYS A 85 -5.60 7.18 -1.31
C LYS A 85 -4.53 7.26 -2.39
N GLY A 86 -3.82 6.19 -2.63
CA GLY A 86 -2.85 6.09 -3.71
C GLY A 86 -2.59 4.64 -4.07
N VAL A 87 -2.35 4.41 -5.35
CA VAL A 87 -1.95 3.11 -5.89
C VAL A 87 -0.72 3.33 -6.76
N GLU A 88 0.23 2.42 -6.68
CA GLU A 88 1.44 2.37 -7.49
C GLU A 88 1.54 1.01 -8.17
N ILE A 89 2.02 0.98 -9.41
CA ILE A 89 2.33 -0.26 -10.14
C ILE A 89 3.83 -0.26 -10.43
N GLY A 90 4.51 -1.36 -10.10
CA GLY A 90 5.96 -1.49 -10.26
C GLY A 90 6.72 -0.41 -9.49
N ALA A 91 7.63 0.29 -10.16
CA ALA A 91 8.43 1.37 -9.57
C ALA A 91 7.60 2.60 -9.15
N GLY A 92 6.29 2.63 -9.50
CA GLY A 92 5.36 3.65 -9.03
C GLY A 92 5.84 5.07 -9.29
N PHE A 93 5.74 5.95 -8.29
CA PHE A 93 6.18 7.35 -8.42
C PHE A 93 7.70 7.52 -8.57
N ALA A 94 8.51 6.50 -8.26
CA ALA A 94 9.95 6.56 -8.43
C ALA A 94 10.38 6.65 -9.91
N VAL A 95 9.49 6.29 -10.86
CA VAL A 95 9.75 6.35 -12.31
C VAL A 95 10.17 7.74 -12.79
N VAL A 96 9.73 8.81 -12.11
CA VAL A 96 10.05 10.19 -12.49
C VAL A 96 11.54 10.51 -12.36
N ASN A 97 12.29 9.71 -11.60
CA ASN A 97 13.73 9.85 -11.40
C ASN A 97 14.55 8.95 -12.32
N GLN A 98 13.90 8.07 -13.09
CA GLN A 98 14.54 7.11 -13.97
C GLN A 98 14.61 7.65 -15.40
N ARG A 99 15.73 7.40 -16.07
CA ARG A 99 15.81 7.54 -17.53
C ARG A 99 15.15 6.33 -18.19
N GLY A 100 14.71 6.48 -19.44
CA GLY A 100 14.10 5.37 -20.19
C GLY A 100 15.00 4.13 -20.30
N SER A 101 16.32 4.32 -20.37
CA SER A 101 17.30 3.22 -20.36
C SER A 101 17.42 2.50 -19.00
N GLU A 102 17.11 3.20 -17.90
CA GLU A 102 17.13 2.65 -16.54
C GLU A 102 15.80 1.98 -16.20
N HIS A 103 14.71 2.55 -16.71
CA HIS A 103 13.36 2.02 -16.47
C HIS A 103 13.06 0.74 -17.28
N ARG A 104 13.66 0.60 -18.44
CA ARG A 104 13.40 -0.52 -19.36
C ARG A 104 13.77 -1.85 -18.73
N ASP A 105 12.79 -2.76 -18.62
CA ASP A 105 12.99 -4.12 -18.16
C ASP A 105 13.54 -4.97 -19.31
N GLU A 106 14.86 -5.14 -19.33
CA GLU A 106 15.55 -5.89 -20.38
C GLU A 106 15.40 -7.40 -20.17
N LEU A 107 15.15 -8.12 -21.26
CA LEU A 107 15.01 -9.57 -21.26
C LEU A 107 16.28 -10.21 -21.82
N THR A 108 16.81 -11.21 -21.13
CA THR A 108 17.91 -12.05 -21.54
C THR A 108 17.48 -13.50 -21.68
N ALA A 109 18.40 -14.38 -22.07
CA ALA A 109 18.15 -15.83 -22.10
C ALA A 109 17.84 -16.41 -20.71
N ASP A 110 18.30 -15.75 -19.65
CA ASP A 110 18.11 -16.17 -18.25
C ASP A 110 16.90 -15.50 -17.58
N GLY A 111 16.13 -14.64 -18.33
CA GLY A 111 14.99 -13.92 -17.84
C GLY A 111 15.15 -12.40 -17.84
N PHE A 112 14.24 -11.71 -17.18
CA PHE A 112 14.25 -10.26 -17.05
C PHE A 112 15.31 -9.81 -16.04
N LEU A 113 15.97 -8.68 -16.34
CA LEU A 113 17.00 -8.09 -15.46
C LEU A 113 16.42 -7.17 -14.39
N SER A 114 15.19 -6.69 -14.58
CA SER A 114 14.46 -5.81 -13.66
C SER A 114 12.96 -5.98 -13.83
N ASN A 115 12.16 -5.39 -12.94
CA ASN A 115 10.70 -5.38 -13.01
C ASN A 115 10.17 -3.98 -12.64
N ASN A 116 10.70 -2.95 -13.28
CA ASN A 116 10.29 -1.57 -13.05
C ASN A 116 8.83 -1.31 -13.44
N ALA A 117 8.37 -2.00 -14.50
CA ALA A 117 6.98 -1.91 -14.98
C ALA A 117 5.99 -2.67 -14.09
N GLY A 118 6.48 -3.44 -13.10
CA GLY A 118 5.62 -4.20 -12.18
C GLY A 118 4.85 -5.32 -12.84
N GLY A 119 5.43 -6.00 -13.83
CA GLY A 119 4.83 -7.14 -14.52
C GLY A 119 3.80 -6.77 -15.58
N VAL A 120 3.56 -5.48 -15.86
CA VAL A 120 2.57 -5.01 -16.85
C VAL A 120 3.23 -4.06 -17.83
N LEU A 121 3.24 -4.42 -19.12
CA LEU A 121 3.78 -3.61 -20.20
C LEU A 121 2.70 -3.35 -21.25
N GLY A 122 2.46 -2.08 -21.56
CA GLY A 122 1.42 -1.69 -22.52
C GLY A 122 0.00 -2.09 -22.10
N GLY A 123 -0.24 -2.32 -20.80
CA GLY A 123 -1.51 -2.78 -20.26
C GLY A 123 -1.70 -4.30 -20.29
N ILE A 124 -0.63 -5.06 -20.57
CA ILE A 124 -0.69 -6.52 -20.71
C ILE A 124 0.37 -7.14 -19.77
N SER A 125 0.03 -8.27 -19.13
CA SER A 125 1.00 -8.99 -18.27
C SER A 125 2.20 -9.47 -19.08
N SER A 126 3.40 -9.27 -18.54
CA SER A 126 4.67 -9.67 -19.18
C SER A 126 5.11 -11.10 -18.86
N GLY A 127 4.46 -11.74 -17.88
CA GLY A 127 4.91 -13.02 -17.29
C GLY A 127 5.85 -12.85 -16.11
N GLN A 128 6.23 -11.61 -15.77
CA GLN A 128 6.89 -11.30 -14.51
C GLN A 128 5.87 -11.20 -13.37
N PRO A 129 6.32 -11.30 -12.10
CA PRO A 129 5.44 -11.00 -10.97
C PRO A 129 4.80 -9.62 -11.11
N ILE A 130 3.50 -9.54 -10.87
CA ILE A 130 2.82 -8.26 -10.79
C ILE A 130 3.10 -7.66 -9.42
N SER A 131 3.60 -6.44 -9.40
CA SER A 131 3.91 -5.71 -8.19
C SER A 131 3.07 -4.44 -8.13
N ALA A 132 2.32 -4.27 -7.05
CA ALA A 132 1.48 -3.12 -6.82
C ALA A 132 1.59 -2.64 -5.38
N GLY A 133 1.52 -1.33 -5.17
CA GLY A 133 1.53 -0.71 -3.86
C GLY A 133 0.27 0.09 -3.60
N SER A 134 -0.19 0.15 -2.36
CA SER A 134 -1.28 1.05 -1.96
C SER A 134 -0.97 1.82 -0.70
N ALA A 135 -1.35 3.10 -0.68
CA ALA A 135 -1.26 3.98 0.48
C ALA A 135 -2.64 4.14 1.11
N LEU A 136 -2.74 3.84 2.40
CA LEU A 136 -3.96 3.97 3.18
C LEU A 136 -3.85 5.16 4.13
N LYS A 137 -4.88 6.02 4.10
CA LYS A 137 -4.93 7.15 5.02
C LYS A 137 -5.18 6.70 6.46
N PRO A 138 -4.72 7.47 7.47
CA PRO A 138 -5.14 7.24 8.83
C PRO A 138 -6.66 7.45 8.99
N PRO A 139 -7.34 6.67 9.85
CA PRO A 139 -8.72 6.96 10.26
C PRO A 139 -8.83 8.34 10.89
N SER A 140 -9.86 9.10 10.50
CA SER A 140 -10.13 10.42 11.08
C SER A 140 -11.05 10.39 12.31
N SER A 141 -11.63 9.24 12.61
CA SER A 141 -12.47 9.03 13.80
C SER A 141 -11.59 8.74 15.00
N ILE A 142 -10.99 9.76 15.58
CA ILE A 142 -10.01 9.69 16.67
C ILE A 142 -10.46 10.45 17.92
N GLN A 143 -9.77 10.23 19.03
CA GLN A 143 -10.08 10.89 20.31
C GLN A 143 -9.44 12.28 20.42
N VAL A 144 -8.48 12.59 19.55
CA VAL A 144 -7.91 13.94 19.46
C VAL A 144 -8.98 14.91 18.99
N PRO A 145 -9.25 16.00 19.74
CA PRO A 145 -10.26 16.99 19.35
C PRO A 145 -9.91 17.63 18.00
N GLY A 146 -10.89 17.65 17.09
CA GLY A 146 -10.81 18.36 15.83
C GLY A 146 -11.74 19.56 15.80
N GLN A 147 -11.47 20.51 14.93
CA GLN A 147 -12.34 21.67 14.72
C GLN A 147 -13.28 21.48 13.54
N SER A 148 -14.51 21.96 13.69
CA SER A 148 -15.53 21.95 12.68
C SER A 148 -16.44 23.18 12.83
N ILE A 149 -17.56 23.19 12.17
CA ILE A 149 -18.62 24.19 12.34
C ILE A 149 -19.95 23.48 12.61
N ASP A 150 -20.83 24.15 13.37
CA ASP A 150 -22.23 23.73 13.53
C ASP A 150 -23.07 24.06 12.28
N VAL A 151 -24.36 23.77 12.34
CA VAL A 151 -25.32 24.04 11.24
C VAL A 151 -25.51 25.50 10.95
N ASP A 152 -25.20 26.39 11.89
CA ASP A 152 -25.31 27.85 11.79
C ASP A 152 -23.96 28.48 11.35
N GLY A 153 -22.91 27.67 11.15
CA GLY A 153 -21.59 28.14 10.72
C GLY A 153 -20.67 28.61 11.86
N ASN A 154 -21.03 28.39 13.11
CA ASN A 154 -20.18 28.73 14.25
C ASN A 154 -19.14 27.64 14.50
N ALA A 155 -17.98 28.04 15.04
CA ALA A 155 -16.92 27.09 15.41
C ALA A 155 -17.44 26.07 16.43
N ALA A 156 -17.14 24.78 16.20
CA ALA A 156 -17.50 23.67 17.06
C ALA A 156 -16.37 22.65 17.14
N ASP A 157 -16.12 22.10 18.31
CA ASP A 157 -15.19 21.00 18.50
C ASP A 157 -15.87 19.67 18.17
N VAL A 158 -15.13 18.80 17.48
CA VAL A 158 -15.56 17.43 17.17
C VAL A 158 -14.63 16.47 17.89
N ILE A 159 -15.21 15.61 18.72
CA ILE A 159 -14.50 14.51 19.39
C ILE A 159 -15.26 13.23 19.08
N THR A 160 -14.58 12.24 18.54
CA THR A 160 -15.18 10.91 18.34
C THR A 160 -14.92 10.06 19.57
N THR A 161 -16.01 9.56 20.17
CA THR A 161 -15.94 8.68 21.33
C THR A 161 -16.13 7.22 20.92
N GLY A 162 -15.55 6.29 21.67
CA GLY A 162 -15.67 4.86 21.43
C GLY A 162 -14.34 4.18 21.08
N ARG A 163 -14.42 2.95 20.59
CA ARG A 163 -13.24 2.19 20.18
C ARG A 163 -12.82 2.59 18.76
N HIS A 164 -11.56 2.98 18.62
CA HIS A 164 -10.97 3.36 17.35
C HIS A 164 -9.93 2.34 16.89
N ASP A 165 -9.81 2.21 15.58
CA ASP A 165 -8.73 1.47 14.94
C ASP A 165 -7.56 2.44 14.71
N PRO A 166 -6.42 2.27 15.36
CA PRO A 166 -5.30 3.18 15.19
C PRO A 166 -4.64 3.07 13.80
N CYS A 167 -4.85 1.94 13.09
CA CYS A 167 -4.36 1.77 11.72
C CYS A 167 -5.22 0.77 10.95
N VAL A 168 -5.97 1.23 9.96
CA VAL A 168 -6.78 0.36 9.10
C VAL A 168 -5.95 -0.44 8.09
N GLY A 169 -4.69 -0.06 7.88
CA GLY A 169 -3.80 -0.74 6.94
C GLY A 169 -3.62 -2.22 7.26
N LEU A 170 -3.54 -2.57 8.55
CA LEU A 170 -3.40 -3.96 8.97
C LEU A 170 -4.61 -4.83 8.60
N ARG A 171 -5.81 -4.24 8.58
CA ARG A 171 -7.02 -4.95 8.14
C ARG A 171 -7.17 -4.97 6.64
N ALA A 172 -6.52 -4.07 5.94
CA ALA A 172 -6.56 -4.01 4.49
C ALA A 172 -5.67 -5.08 3.84
N VAL A 173 -4.68 -5.65 4.56
CA VAL A 173 -3.81 -6.70 4.02
C VAL A 173 -4.64 -7.87 3.46
N PRO A 174 -5.47 -8.57 4.25
CA PRO A 174 -6.25 -9.71 3.74
C PRO A 174 -7.38 -9.31 2.78
N ILE A 175 -7.63 -7.99 2.57
CA ILE A 175 -8.61 -7.51 1.59
C ILE A 175 -7.92 -7.28 0.24
N ALA A 176 -6.64 -6.87 0.30
CA ALA A 176 -5.84 -6.59 -0.89
C ALA A 176 -5.28 -7.86 -1.52
N GLU A 177 -5.13 -8.94 -0.75
CA GLU A 177 -4.75 -10.27 -1.17
C GLU A 177 -5.91 -10.99 -1.87
#